data_0e73dcb79d8b6a5181ab40802d5a748d
#
_entry.id   0e73dcb79d8b6a5181ab40802d5a748d
#
_cell.length_a   1.000
_cell.length_b   1.000
_cell.length_c   1.000
_cell.angle_alpha   90.00
_cell.angle_beta   90.00
_cell.angle_gamma   90.00
#
_symmetry.space_group_name_H-M   'P 1'
#
loop_
_entity.id
_entity.type
_entity.pdbx_description
1 polymer ?
#
loop_
_entity_poly.entity_id
_entity_poly.type
_entity_poly.pdbx_seq_one_letter_code
_entity_poly.pdbx_strand_id
1 'polypeptide(L)'
;GMTRDEVITNLGTIAKSGTAQFLETLTGDQRKDSQLIGQFGVGFYSAFIVADKVEVRTRKAGTPENEATLWISEGEADYSLEATAKATSGTEITLHLKTEEKEYAESYRLRSIVKKYADHISIPVFMQKEDLGSPDAKEGEDKKDEEKAAEYEAVNEAKALWTRPRKDVKANEYKEFYKSVSHDFEDPLEWSHNKVEGKLEYTSLLYVPARAPYDLWNRDSARGLKLYVQRVFIMDDAEQFLP
;
A
#
# COMPACT_ATOMS: atom_id res chain seq x y z
N GLY A 1 0.78 -1.20 -17.52
CA GLY A 1 0.52 -2.53 -18.06
C GLY A 1 1.73 -3.12 -18.76
N MET A 2 1.64 -4.38 -19.16
CA MET A 2 2.73 -5.18 -19.71
C MET A 2 2.34 -5.77 -21.06
N THR A 3 3.31 -6.01 -21.93
CA THR A 3 3.16 -6.85 -23.13
C THR A 3 3.19 -8.33 -22.72
N ARG A 4 2.85 -9.23 -23.66
CA ARG A 4 2.92 -10.68 -23.44
C ARG A 4 4.33 -11.15 -23.04
N ASP A 5 5.35 -10.63 -23.69
CA ASP A 5 6.74 -11.02 -23.41
C ASP A 5 7.22 -10.47 -22.04
N GLU A 6 6.75 -9.27 -21.66
CA GLU A 6 7.00 -8.73 -20.33
C GLU A 6 6.28 -9.53 -19.24
N VAL A 7 5.07 -10.05 -19.50
CA VAL A 7 4.36 -10.95 -18.57
C VAL A 7 5.14 -12.25 -18.38
N ILE A 8 5.58 -12.89 -19.47
CA ILE A 8 6.41 -14.10 -19.40
C ILE A 8 7.68 -13.85 -18.60
N THR A 9 8.34 -12.73 -18.86
CA THR A 9 9.61 -12.41 -18.20
C THR A 9 9.44 -12.07 -16.72
N ASN A 10 8.39 -11.31 -16.35
CA ASN A 10 8.25 -10.77 -14.99
C ASN A 10 7.37 -11.62 -14.08
N LEU A 11 6.36 -12.32 -14.61
CA LEU A 11 5.45 -13.18 -13.85
C LEU A 11 5.74 -14.68 -14.06
N GLY A 12 6.42 -15.03 -15.13
CA GLY A 12 6.84 -16.42 -15.40
C GLY A 12 8.21 -16.77 -14.78
N THR A 13 8.87 -15.83 -14.11
CA THR A 13 10.18 -16.05 -13.50
C THR A 13 10.18 -15.49 -12.08
N ILE A 14 10.42 -16.35 -11.09
CA ILE A 14 10.53 -15.95 -9.69
C ILE A 14 11.74 -15.04 -9.48
N ALA A 15 11.62 -14.04 -8.60
CA ALA A 15 12.67 -13.08 -8.28
C ALA A 15 13.12 -12.21 -9.49
N LYS A 16 12.25 -12.02 -10.47
CA LYS A 16 12.45 -11.10 -11.58
C LYS A 16 11.62 -9.83 -11.33
N SER A 17 12.27 -8.68 -11.34
CA SER A 17 11.62 -7.39 -11.04
C SER A 17 11.76 -6.42 -12.22
N GLY A 18 10.62 -6.05 -12.82
CA GLY A 18 10.56 -4.93 -13.76
C GLY A 18 10.85 -3.57 -13.10
N THR A 19 10.60 -3.45 -11.79
CA THR A 19 10.93 -2.26 -11.00
C THR A 19 12.44 -2.06 -10.92
N ALA A 20 13.23 -3.12 -10.73
CA ALA A 20 14.68 -3.03 -10.74
C ALA A 20 15.22 -2.52 -12.08
N GLN A 21 14.71 -3.05 -13.18
CA GLN A 21 15.06 -2.58 -14.53
C GLN A 21 14.67 -1.10 -14.77
N PHE A 22 13.47 -0.71 -14.28
CA PHE A 22 13.02 0.67 -14.40
C PHE A 22 13.93 1.62 -13.61
N LEU A 23 14.35 1.25 -12.41
CA LEU A 23 15.29 2.02 -11.59
C LEU A 23 16.64 2.23 -12.27
N GLU A 24 17.10 1.28 -13.08
CA GLU A 24 18.33 1.41 -13.87
C GLU A 24 18.20 2.46 -15.00
N THR A 25 16.99 2.71 -15.47
CA THR A 25 16.73 3.73 -16.51
C THR A 25 16.66 5.15 -15.94
N LEU A 26 16.46 5.29 -14.63
CA LEU A 26 16.42 6.59 -13.96
C LEU A 26 17.83 7.12 -13.69
N THR A 27 18.03 8.39 -13.94
CA THR A 27 19.33 9.07 -13.75
C THR A 27 19.25 10.17 -12.70
N GLY A 28 20.38 10.43 -12.00
CA GLY A 28 20.52 11.55 -11.09
C GLY A 28 19.53 11.51 -9.90
N ASP A 29 18.90 12.65 -9.63
CA ASP A 29 18.03 12.83 -8.48
C ASP A 29 16.74 11.99 -8.57
N GLN A 30 16.25 11.69 -9.77
CA GLN A 30 15.09 10.84 -9.97
C GLN A 30 15.28 9.43 -9.39
N ARG A 31 16.49 8.88 -9.45
CA ARG A 31 16.80 7.58 -8.87
C ARG A 31 16.83 7.62 -7.35
N LYS A 32 17.30 8.72 -6.77
CA LYS A 32 17.32 8.92 -5.30
C LYS A 32 15.92 9.12 -4.73
N ASP A 33 15.07 9.82 -5.49
CA ASP A 33 13.71 10.13 -5.07
C ASP A 33 12.71 9.00 -5.34
N SER A 34 13.07 8.02 -6.19
CA SER A 34 12.21 6.89 -6.52
C SER A 34 12.23 5.86 -5.40
N GLN A 35 11.27 5.99 -4.47
CA GLN A 35 11.03 5.00 -3.40
C GLN A 35 10.12 3.88 -3.91
N LEU A 36 10.51 3.24 -5.01
CA LEU A 36 9.72 2.18 -5.61
C LEU A 36 9.82 0.89 -4.79
N ILE A 37 8.68 0.26 -4.58
CA ILE A 37 8.52 -1.05 -3.95
C ILE A 37 8.63 -2.13 -5.03
N GLY A 38 8.90 -3.38 -4.66
CA GLY A 38 8.91 -4.51 -5.59
C GLY A 38 10.25 -4.74 -6.30
N GLN A 39 11.36 -4.32 -5.73
CA GLN A 39 12.69 -4.48 -6.32
C GLN A 39 13.15 -5.94 -6.44
N PHE A 40 12.69 -6.83 -5.57
CA PHE A 40 13.12 -8.23 -5.50
C PHE A 40 12.28 -9.18 -6.36
N GLY A 41 11.12 -8.74 -6.86
CA GLY A 41 10.25 -9.55 -7.71
C GLY A 41 9.62 -10.78 -7.01
N VAL A 42 9.50 -10.77 -5.68
CA VAL A 42 8.92 -11.88 -4.91
C VAL A 42 7.60 -11.54 -4.24
N GLY A 43 7.31 -10.26 -4.01
CA GLY A 43 6.12 -9.83 -3.27
C GLY A 43 4.80 -10.22 -3.93
N PHE A 44 4.75 -10.28 -5.26
CA PHE A 44 3.55 -10.68 -6.01
C PHE A 44 3.07 -12.08 -5.63
N TYR A 45 3.99 -13.02 -5.41
CA TYR A 45 3.64 -14.42 -5.09
C TYR A 45 3.01 -14.59 -3.71
N SER A 46 3.09 -13.58 -2.82
CA SER A 46 2.38 -13.61 -1.55
C SER A 46 0.85 -13.62 -1.72
N ALA A 47 0.34 -13.27 -2.90
CA ALA A 47 -1.09 -13.41 -3.23
C ALA A 47 -1.61 -14.84 -3.05
N PHE A 48 -0.76 -15.87 -3.29
CA PHE A 48 -1.13 -17.27 -3.10
C PHE A 48 -1.21 -17.72 -1.64
N ILE A 49 -0.83 -16.87 -0.69
CA ILE A 49 -1.10 -17.14 0.73
C ILE A 49 -2.61 -17.09 0.96
N VAL A 50 -3.32 -16.15 0.32
CA VAL A 50 -4.76 -15.91 0.53
C VAL A 50 -5.65 -16.36 -0.63
N ALA A 51 -5.07 -16.68 -1.79
CA ALA A 51 -5.81 -17.03 -3.00
C ALA A 51 -5.42 -18.41 -3.53
N ASP A 52 -6.41 -19.16 -4.02
CA ASP A 52 -6.21 -20.43 -4.73
C ASP A 52 -5.84 -20.22 -6.19
N LYS A 53 -6.31 -19.11 -6.75
CA LYS A 53 -6.06 -18.75 -8.16
C LYS A 53 -5.88 -17.23 -8.28
N VAL A 54 -4.92 -16.82 -9.12
CA VAL A 54 -4.64 -15.43 -9.45
C VAL A 54 -4.74 -15.23 -10.95
N GLU A 55 -5.51 -14.23 -11.37
CA GLU A 55 -5.61 -13.79 -12.76
C GLU A 55 -5.01 -12.38 -12.90
N VAL A 56 -4.16 -12.21 -13.92
CA VAL A 56 -3.56 -10.90 -14.24
C VAL A 56 -3.92 -10.56 -15.68
N ARG A 57 -4.83 -9.59 -15.86
CA ARG A 57 -5.19 -9.03 -17.15
C ARG A 57 -4.45 -7.72 -17.36
N THR A 58 -3.61 -7.66 -18.38
CA THR A 58 -2.73 -6.50 -18.55
C THR A 58 -2.63 -6.07 -20.01
N ARG A 59 -2.55 -4.76 -20.24
CA ARG A 59 -2.32 -4.15 -21.54
C ARG A 59 -1.36 -2.97 -21.41
N LYS A 60 -0.27 -3.00 -22.15
CA LYS A 60 0.71 -1.92 -22.17
C LYS A 60 0.14 -0.65 -22.80
N ALA A 61 0.50 0.51 -22.28
CA ALA A 61 0.10 1.77 -22.90
C ALA A 61 0.66 1.87 -24.34
N GLY A 62 -0.18 2.36 -25.25
CA GLY A 62 0.20 2.49 -26.66
C GLY A 62 -0.04 1.23 -27.52
N THR A 63 -0.51 0.11 -26.93
CA THR A 63 -0.89 -1.09 -27.70
C THR A 63 -2.41 -1.13 -27.95
N PRO A 64 -2.88 -1.79 -29.04
CA PRO A 64 -4.29 -1.98 -29.33
C PRO A 64 -5.05 -2.72 -28.22
N GLU A 65 -6.37 -2.54 -28.14
CA GLU A 65 -7.22 -3.15 -27.11
C GLU A 65 -7.20 -4.68 -27.12
N ASN A 66 -7.11 -5.28 -28.29
CA ASN A 66 -7.08 -6.72 -28.52
C ASN A 66 -5.69 -7.36 -28.30
N GLU A 67 -4.68 -6.58 -27.96
CA GLU A 67 -3.34 -7.06 -27.61
C GLU A 67 -3.11 -7.18 -26.08
N ALA A 68 -4.18 -7.25 -25.31
CA ALA A 68 -4.07 -7.53 -23.89
C ALA A 68 -3.73 -9.01 -23.65
N THR A 69 -3.08 -9.28 -22.55
CA THR A 69 -2.69 -10.62 -22.10
C THR A 69 -3.37 -10.94 -20.78
N LEU A 70 -3.94 -12.13 -20.69
CA LEU A 70 -4.45 -12.74 -19.46
C LEU A 70 -3.47 -13.84 -19.04
N TRP A 71 -2.89 -13.69 -17.85
CA TRP A 71 -2.07 -14.67 -17.16
C TRP A 71 -2.88 -15.27 -16.02
N ILE A 72 -2.86 -16.59 -15.87
CA ILE A 72 -3.60 -17.31 -14.83
C ILE A 72 -2.66 -18.31 -14.18
N SER A 73 -2.65 -18.38 -12.88
CA SER A 73 -1.93 -19.38 -12.10
C SER A 73 -2.70 -19.79 -10.85
N GLU A 74 -2.52 -21.04 -10.44
CA GLU A 74 -3.03 -21.61 -9.19
C GLU A 74 -1.94 -21.74 -8.11
N GLY A 75 -0.80 -21.08 -8.34
CA GLY A 75 0.32 -21.10 -7.38
C GLY A 75 1.21 -22.32 -7.46
N GLU A 76 0.96 -23.19 -8.42
CA GLU A 76 1.80 -24.34 -8.76
C GLU A 76 2.92 -23.93 -9.73
N ALA A 77 3.65 -24.92 -10.25
CA ALA A 77 4.77 -24.67 -11.17
C ALA A 77 4.34 -24.10 -12.52
N ASP A 78 3.06 -24.21 -12.87
CA ASP A 78 2.52 -23.86 -14.18
C ASP A 78 1.65 -22.58 -14.14
N TYR A 79 1.56 -21.93 -15.29
CA TYR A 79 0.64 -20.84 -15.55
C TYR A 79 0.15 -20.90 -16.99
N SER A 80 -1.02 -20.33 -17.28
CA SER A 80 -1.53 -20.18 -18.62
C SER A 80 -1.44 -18.74 -19.10
N LEU A 81 -1.35 -18.55 -20.42
CA LEU A 81 -1.33 -17.26 -21.09
C LEU A 81 -2.32 -17.26 -22.24
N GLU A 82 -3.28 -16.36 -22.18
CA GLU A 82 -4.32 -16.18 -23.17
C GLU A 82 -4.28 -14.77 -23.77
N ALA A 83 -4.59 -14.66 -25.05
CA ALA A 83 -4.85 -13.36 -25.65
C ALA A 83 -6.26 -12.89 -25.21
N THR A 84 -6.39 -11.63 -24.85
CA THR A 84 -7.67 -11.06 -24.42
C THR A 84 -7.79 -9.61 -24.88
N ALA A 85 -8.93 -8.98 -24.64
CA ALA A 85 -9.12 -7.56 -24.85
C ALA A 85 -9.23 -6.82 -23.51
N LYS A 86 -8.71 -5.59 -23.49
CA LYS A 86 -8.86 -4.68 -22.35
C LYS A 86 -8.94 -3.23 -22.86
N ALA A 87 -10.06 -2.58 -22.65
CA ALA A 87 -10.34 -1.23 -23.17
C ALA A 87 -9.36 -0.18 -22.66
N THR A 88 -8.96 -0.27 -21.38
CA THR A 88 -7.99 0.66 -20.78
C THR A 88 -6.61 0.03 -20.66
N SER A 89 -5.53 0.83 -20.84
CA SER A 89 -4.18 0.37 -20.50
C SER A 89 -4.04 0.22 -18.99
N GLY A 90 -3.12 -0.64 -18.56
CA GLY A 90 -2.87 -0.92 -17.14
C GLY A 90 -2.97 -2.39 -16.82
N THR A 91 -2.96 -2.71 -15.54
CA THR A 91 -3.00 -4.08 -15.03
C THR A 91 -4.16 -4.23 -14.04
N GLU A 92 -4.92 -5.29 -14.21
CA GLU A 92 -6.01 -5.73 -13.34
C GLU A 92 -5.62 -7.09 -12.77
N ILE A 93 -5.74 -7.24 -11.47
CA ILE A 93 -5.39 -8.47 -10.75
C ILE A 93 -6.63 -8.94 -10.00
N THR A 94 -7.06 -10.15 -10.28
CA THR A 94 -8.18 -10.81 -9.61
C THR A 94 -7.65 -11.93 -8.74
N LEU A 95 -7.94 -11.88 -7.45
CA LEU A 95 -7.61 -12.92 -6.48
C LEU A 95 -8.87 -13.74 -6.19
N HIS A 96 -8.83 -15.03 -6.50
CA HIS A 96 -9.86 -15.99 -6.09
C HIS A 96 -9.49 -16.48 -4.70
N LEU A 97 -10.11 -15.89 -3.68
CA LEU A 97 -9.75 -16.11 -2.29
C LEU A 97 -10.09 -17.54 -1.84
N LYS A 98 -9.22 -18.12 -1.04
CA LYS A 98 -9.47 -19.36 -0.29
C LYS A 98 -10.70 -19.22 0.59
N THR A 99 -11.35 -20.33 0.88
CA THR A 99 -12.59 -20.31 1.67
C THR A 99 -12.38 -19.72 3.07
N GLU A 100 -11.24 -19.98 3.68
CA GLU A 100 -10.84 -19.50 5.00
C GLU A 100 -10.38 -18.02 5.00
N GLU A 101 -10.09 -17.44 3.83
CA GLU A 101 -9.49 -16.11 3.68
C GLU A 101 -10.50 -15.07 3.15
N LYS A 102 -11.80 -15.37 3.19
CA LYS A 102 -12.85 -14.50 2.66
C LYS A 102 -12.93 -13.14 3.36
N GLU A 103 -12.40 -13.00 4.55
CA GLU A 103 -12.33 -11.71 5.26
C GLU A 103 -11.60 -10.64 4.44
N TYR A 104 -10.67 -11.03 3.56
CA TYR A 104 -9.96 -10.09 2.68
C TYR A 104 -10.79 -9.58 1.49
N ALA A 105 -12.03 -10.04 1.33
CA ALA A 105 -12.99 -9.43 0.40
C ALA A 105 -13.79 -8.29 1.04
N GLU A 106 -13.72 -8.15 2.38
CA GLU A 106 -14.47 -7.14 3.10
C GLU A 106 -13.79 -5.76 3.02
N SER A 107 -14.53 -4.75 2.61
CA SER A 107 -14.02 -3.39 2.43
C SER A 107 -13.40 -2.83 3.72
N TYR A 108 -14.06 -3.02 4.87
CA TYR A 108 -13.52 -2.57 6.16
C TYR A 108 -12.16 -3.20 6.47
N ARG A 109 -12.02 -4.51 6.21
CA ARG A 109 -10.75 -5.23 6.42
C ARG A 109 -9.64 -4.69 5.53
N LEU A 110 -9.94 -4.48 4.24
CA LEU A 110 -8.98 -3.91 3.29
C LEU A 110 -8.57 -2.48 3.67
N ARG A 111 -9.52 -1.62 4.07
CA ARG A 111 -9.23 -0.27 4.54
C ARG A 111 -8.28 -0.28 5.75
N SER A 112 -8.55 -1.15 6.70
CA SER A 112 -7.70 -1.32 7.89
C SER A 112 -6.27 -1.76 7.54
N ILE A 113 -6.13 -2.71 6.60
CA ILE A 113 -4.82 -3.17 6.12
C ILE A 113 -4.06 -2.05 5.39
N VAL A 114 -4.73 -1.35 4.48
CA VAL A 114 -4.11 -0.23 3.75
C VAL A 114 -3.67 0.87 4.73
N LYS A 115 -4.53 1.24 5.69
CA LYS A 115 -4.22 2.25 6.70
C LYS A 115 -3.04 1.83 7.58
N LYS A 116 -2.95 0.57 7.97
CA LYS A 116 -1.85 0.08 8.81
C LYS A 116 -0.52 -0.02 8.06
N TYR A 117 -0.50 -0.60 6.87
CA TYR A 117 0.75 -0.99 6.19
C TYR A 117 1.17 -0.05 5.06
N ALA A 118 0.22 0.62 4.42
CA ALA A 118 0.42 1.38 3.20
C ALA A 118 -0.03 2.85 3.28
N ASP A 119 -0.29 3.36 4.49
CA ASP A 119 -0.81 4.72 4.67
C ASP A 119 0.12 5.79 4.08
N HIS A 120 1.41 5.58 4.21
CA HIS A 120 2.44 6.54 3.85
C HIS A 120 3.19 6.25 2.54
N ILE A 121 2.82 5.20 1.81
CA ILE A 121 3.43 4.92 0.50
C ILE A 121 3.13 6.08 -0.46
N SER A 122 4.03 6.32 -1.43
CA SER A 122 3.90 7.47 -2.34
C SER A 122 2.79 7.33 -3.40
N ILE A 123 2.10 6.19 -3.42
CA ILE A 123 1.06 5.86 -4.40
C ILE A 123 -0.29 5.94 -3.70
N PRO A 124 -1.24 6.76 -4.18
CA PRO A 124 -2.59 6.77 -3.64
C PRO A 124 -3.31 5.46 -3.96
N VAL A 125 -3.92 4.88 -2.93
CA VAL A 125 -4.78 3.69 -3.04
C VAL A 125 -6.22 4.15 -3.00
N PHE A 126 -6.97 3.78 -4.02
CA PHE A 126 -8.39 4.12 -4.11
C PHE A 126 -9.24 2.88 -3.87
N MET A 127 -10.31 3.05 -3.11
CA MET A 127 -11.35 2.04 -2.93
C MET A 127 -12.71 2.64 -3.26
N GLN A 128 -13.63 1.78 -3.67
CA GLN A 128 -15.00 2.18 -3.89
C GLN A 128 -15.60 2.69 -2.60
N LYS A 129 -16.30 3.82 -2.65
CA LYS A 129 -17.09 4.31 -1.52
C LYS A 129 -18.20 3.32 -1.21
N GLU A 130 -18.37 3.01 0.06
CA GLU A 130 -19.55 2.30 0.50
C GLU A 130 -20.74 3.25 0.48
N ASP A 131 -21.77 2.91 -0.27
CA ASP A 131 -23.06 3.60 -0.17
C ASP A 131 -23.71 3.15 1.16
N LEU A 132 -23.33 3.82 2.25
CA LEU A 132 -24.01 3.70 3.54
C LEU A 132 -25.39 4.32 3.34
N GLY A 133 -26.31 3.57 2.74
CA GLY A 133 -27.65 4.01 2.40
C GLY A 133 -28.22 4.94 3.46
N SER A 134 -28.68 6.10 3.04
CA SER A 134 -29.32 7.08 3.94
C SER A 134 -30.41 6.37 4.75
N PRO A 135 -30.48 6.55 6.09
CA PRO A 135 -31.48 5.91 6.95
C PRO A 135 -32.94 6.17 6.57
N ASP A 136 -33.19 7.08 5.61
CA ASP A 136 -34.51 7.52 5.13
C ASP A 136 -34.94 6.92 3.79
N ALA A 137 -34.30 5.91 3.26
CA ALA A 137 -34.78 5.23 2.07
C ALA A 137 -36.01 4.40 2.42
N LYS A 138 -37.20 5.00 2.21
CA LYS A 138 -38.50 4.30 2.26
C LYS A 138 -38.48 3.10 1.32
N GLU A 139 -38.75 1.92 1.86
CA GLU A 139 -39.09 0.72 1.10
C GLU A 139 -40.24 1.03 0.15
N GLY A 140 -40.04 0.93 -1.14
CA GLY A 140 -41.16 0.91 -2.10
C GLY A 140 -41.03 1.78 -3.34
N GLU A 141 -39.86 1.83 -4.01
CA GLU A 141 -39.83 2.20 -5.42
C GLU A 141 -38.83 1.32 -6.16
N ASP A 142 -39.33 0.66 -7.20
CA ASP A 142 -38.53 -0.08 -8.20
C ASP A 142 -37.44 0.85 -8.77
N LYS A 143 -36.25 0.80 -8.19
CA LYS A 143 -35.09 1.48 -8.76
C LYS A 143 -34.65 0.70 -9.99
N LYS A 144 -34.96 1.23 -11.17
CA LYS A 144 -34.24 0.91 -12.41
C LYS A 144 -32.75 1.03 -12.10
N ASP A 145 -32.01 -0.04 -12.43
CA ASP A 145 -30.55 -0.09 -12.42
C ASP A 145 -29.99 0.98 -13.39
N GLU A 146 -29.95 2.23 -12.95
CA GLU A 146 -29.02 3.19 -13.50
C GLU A 146 -27.67 2.84 -12.88
N GLU A 147 -26.74 2.32 -13.68
CA GLU A 147 -25.33 2.16 -13.33
C GLU A 147 -24.78 3.52 -12.85
N LYS A 148 -24.95 3.81 -11.58
CA LYS A 148 -24.22 4.93 -10.95
C LYS A 148 -22.74 4.59 -11.07
N ALA A 149 -22.00 5.42 -11.80
CA ALA A 149 -20.55 5.29 -11.85
C ALA A 149 -20.01 5.16 -10.43
N ALA A 150 -19.29 4.06 -10.16
CA ALA A 150 -18.74 3.81 -8.82
C ALA A 150 -17.85 4.99 -8.42
N GLU A 151 -18.19 5.64 -7.32
CA GLU A 151 -17.34 6.68 -6.74
C GLU A 151 -16.19 6.03 -5.99
N TYR A 152 -14.98 6.52 -6.23
CA TYR A 152 -13.77 6.05 -5.55
C TYR A 152 -13.23 7.14 -4.63
N GLU A 153 -12.68 6.73 -3.49
CA GLU A 153 -11.99 7.62 -2.55
C GLU A 153 -10.60 7.10 -2.22
N ALA A 154 -9.67 8.00 -1.97
CA ALA A 154 -8.34 7.64 -1.50
C ALA A 154 -8.43 7.18 -0.03
N VAL A 155 -7.90 5.98 0.25
CA VAL A 155 -7.97 5.36 1.58
C VAL A 155 -6.64 5.43 2.35
N ASN A 156 -5.59 5.97 1.74
CA ASN A 156 -4.32 6.25 2.39
C ASN A 156 -3.93 7.72 2.22
N GLU A 157 -3.03 8.21 3.06
CA GLU A 157 -2.55 9.58 2.99
C GLU A 157 -1.57 9.82 1.85
N ALA A 158 -0.91 8.77 1.35
CA ALA A 158 0.11 8.79 0.31
C ALA A 158 1.24 9.82 0.55
N LYS A 159 1.41 10.23 1.80
CA LYS A 159 2.41 11.20 2.24
C LYS A 159 3.11 10.69 3.49
N ALA A 160 4.40 10.94 3.56
CA ALA A 160 5.19 10.63 4.75
C ALA A 160 5.85 11.92 5.27
N LEU A 161 5.40 12.41 6.40
CA LEU A 161 5.87 13.67 6.98
C LEU A 161 7.40 13.67 7.18
N TRP A 162 7.96 12.56 7.64
CA TRP A 162 9.39 12.42 7.92
C TRP A 162 10.29 12.47 6.69
N THR A 163 9.74 12.38 5.48
CA THR A 163 10.53 12.48 4.25
C THR A 163 10.75 13.93 3.82
N ARG A 164 9.99 14.86 4.38
CA ARG A 164 10.09 16.29 4.08
C ARG A 164 11.21 16.94 4.89
N PRO A 165 11.93 17.94 4.34
CA PRO A 165 12.88 18.72 5.12
C PRO A 165 12.21 19.35 6.34
N ARG A 166 12.88 19.28 7.50
CA ARG A 166 12.35 19.85 8.77
C ARG A 166 11.85 21.28 8.65
N LYS A 167 12.55 22.13 7.87
CA LYS A 167 12.18 23.53 7.64
C LYS A 167 10.85 23.72 6.93
N ASP A 168 10.39 22.71 6.18
CA ASP A 168 9.19 22.76 5.36
C ASP A 168 7.96 22.15 6.06
N VAL A 169 8.14 21.67 7.29
CA VAL A 169 7.08 21.07 8.12
C VAL A 169 6.71 22.02 9.24
N LYS A 170 5.45 22.39 9.30
CA LYS A 170 4.91 23.28 10.34
C LYS A 170 4.67 22.54 11.65
N ALA A 171 4.75 23.23 12.78
CA ALA A 171 4.49 22.67 14.11
C ALA A 171 3.14 21.93 14.20
N ASN A 172 2.09 22.48 13.58
CA ASN A 172 0.78 21.86 13.59
C ASN A 172 0.75 20.50 12.85
N GLU A 173 1.52 20.36 11.76
CA GLU A 173 1.61 19.11 11.01
C GLU A 173 2.29 18.00 11.87
N TYR A 174 3.30 18.34 12.68
CA TYR A 174 3.89 17.40 13.65
C TYR A 174 2.89 16.93 14.69
N LYS A 175 2.06 17.85 15.22
CA LYS A 175 1.05 17.54 16.22
C LYS A 175 -0.06 16.63 15.67
N GLU A 176 -0.57 16.95 14.49
CA GLU A 176 -1.58 16.11 13.82
C GLU A 176 -1.02 14.72 13.48
N PHE A 177 0.23 14.67 13.00
CA PHE A 177 0.90 13.40 12.74
C PHE A 177 1.06 12.55 14.02
N TYR A 178 1.45 13.19 15.14
CA TYR A 178 1.52 12.50 16.43
C TYR A 178 0.18 11.86 16.81
N LYS A 179 -0.91 12.62 16.75
CA LYS A 179 -2.26 12.12 17.05
C LYS A 179 -2.67 10.94 16.15
N SER A 180 -2.32 11.01 14.88
CA SER A 180 -2.65 9.94 13.93
C SER A 180 -1.89 8.63 14.21
N VAL A 181 -0.63 8.73 14.65
CA VAL A 181 0.24 7.57 14.88
C VAL A 181 0.08 6.98 16.28
N SER A 182 -0.09 7.84 17.30
CA SER A 182 -0.23 7.42 18.70
C SER A 182 -1.66 7.12 19.10
N HIS A 183 -2.65 7.59 18.32
CA HIS A 183 -4.07 7.60 18.66
C HIS A 183 -4.37 8.39 19.96
N ASP A 184 -3.49 9.33 20.30
CA ASP A 184 -3.69 10.27 21.40
C ASP A 184 -4.52 11.46 20.91
N PHE A 185 -5.33 12.03 21.78
CA PHE A 185 -6.15 13.21 21.48
C PHE A 185 -5.44 14.51 21.87
N GLU A 186 -4.43 14.44 22.75
CA GLU A 186 -3.68 15.60 23.22
C GLU A 186 -2.48 15.89 22.31
N ASP A 187 -2.03 17.14 22.32
CA ASP A 187 -0.81 17.52 21.62
C ASP A 187 0.42 16.96 22.36
N PRO A 188 1.49 16.57 21.65
CA PRO A 188 2.74 16.20 22.30
C PRO A 188 3.38 17.40 22.97
N LEU A 189 4.13 17.19 24.05
CA LEU A 189 4.93 18.23 24.73
C LEU A 189 6.06 18.73 23.83
N GLU A 190 6.74 17.81 23.15
CA GLU A 190 7.89 18.11 22.33
C GLU A 190 8.09 17.04 21.27
N TRP A 191 8.84 17.33 20.22
CA TRP A 191 9.21 16.37 19.18
C TRP A 191 10.62 16.62 18.66
N SER A 192 11.21 15.58 18.13
CA SER A 192 12.52 15.64 17.49
C SER A 192 12.46 14.98 16.12
N HIS A 193 12.86 15.70 15.09
CA HIS A 193 12.91 15.22 13.71
C HIS A 193 14.37 15.27 13.25
N ASN A 194 15.00 14.11 13.11
CA ASN A 194 16.41 14.00 12.75
C ASN A 194 16.57 13.17 11.48
N LYS A 195 17.45 13.62 10.60
CA LYS A 195 17.91 12.87 9.44
C LYS A 195 19.39 12.55 9.64
N VAL A 196 19.71 11.28 9.64
CA VAL A 196 21.09 10.79 9.79
C VAL A 196 21.55 10.28 8.43
N GLU A 197 22.70 10.79 8.00
CA GLU A 197 23.33 10.42 6.73
C GLU A 197 24.71 9.81 7.03
N GLY A 198 25.00 8.65 6.44
CA GLY A 198 26.27 7.94 6.64
C GLY A 198 26.23 6.52 6.09
N LYS A 199 26.87 5.58 6.78
CA LYS A 199 26.79 4.15 6.42
C LYS A 199 25.39 3.60 6.57
N LEU A 200 24.63 4.11 7.53
CA LEU A 200 23.21 3.87 7.72
C LEU A 200 22.51 5.21 7.57
N GLU A 201 21.61 5.28 6.62
CA GLU A 201 20.76 6.45 6.40
C GLU A 201 19.37 6.16 6.97
N TYR A 202 18.93 7.01 7.88
CA TYR A 202 17.59 6.91 8.44
C TYR A 202 17.07 8.28 8.88
N THR A 203 15.75 8.37 8.96
CA THR A 203 15.08 9.52 9.58
C THR A 203 14.37 9.04 10.83
N SER A 204 14.55 9.73 11.95
CA SER A 204 13.81 9.49 13.19
C SER A 204 12.89 10.66 13.49
N LEU A 205 11.66 10.33 13.90
CA LEU A 205 10.67 11.27 14.37
C LEU A 205 10.18 10.76 15.73
N LEU A 206 10.61 11.44 16.80
CA LEU A 206 10.33 11.07 18.16
C LEU A 206 9.43 12.10 18.82
N TYR A 207 8.54 11.64 19.68
CA TYR A 207 7.60 12.49 20.41
C TYR A 207 7.65 12.22 21.91
N VAL A 208 7.41 13.27 22.68
CA VAL A 208 7.17 13.16 24.11
C VAL A 208 5.68 13.42 24.35
N PRO A 209 4.91 12.42 24.79
CA PRO A 209 3.48 12.61 25.07
C PRO A 209 3.25 13.60 26.22
N ALA A 210 2.09 14.29 26.21
CA ALA A 210 1.73 15.23 27.28
C ALA A 210 1.50 14.52 28.62
N ARG A 211 1.06 13.27 28.59
CA ARG A 211 0.86 12.40 29.77
C ARG A 211 1.58 11.09 29.58
N ALA A 212 2.08 10.53 30.66
CA ALA A 212 2.61 9.18 30.64
C ALA A 212 1.48 8.22 30.21
N PRO A 213 1.70 7.35 29.21
CA PRO A 213 0.73 6.32 28.86
C PRO A 213 0.38 5.47 30.09
N TYR A 214 -0.89 5.16 30.25
CA TYR A 214 -1.37 4.37 31.41
C TYR A 214 -0.84 2.93 31.40
N ASP A 215 -0.41 2.43 30.27
CA ASP A 215 0.19 1.12 30.05
C ASP A 215 1.73 1.13 30.13
N LEU A 216 2.34 2.27 30.48
CA LEU A 216 3.80 2.43 30.59
C LEU A 216 4.45 1.38 31.53
N TRP A 217 3.73 0.92 32.52
CA TRP A 217 4.17 -0.08 33.49
C TRP A 217 3.78 -1.51 33.12
N ASN A 218 3.01 -1.68 32.05
CA ASN A 218 2.67 -3.01 31.56
C ASN A 218 3.86 -3.59 30.79
N ARG A 219 4.34 -4.77 31.22
CA ARG A 219 5.47 -5.45 30.57
C ARG A 219 5.14 -6.03 29.21
N ASP A 220 3.85 -6.27 28.95
CA ASP A 220 3.37 -6.87 27.71
C ASP A 220 2.99 -5.83 26.64
N SER A 221 3.06 -4.53 26.96
CA SER A 221 2.83 -3.48 25.97
C SER A 221 4.05 -3.29 25.08
N ALA A 222 3.82 -3.18 23.77
CA ALA A 222 4.88 -2.86 22.81
C ALA A 222 5.54 -1.51 23.16
N ARG A 223 6.81 -1.53 23.45
CA ARG A 223 7.60 -0.34 23.84
C ARG A 223 8.52 0.15 22.75
N GLY A 224 8.50 -0.52 21.63
CA GLY A 224 9.39 -0.26 20.51
C GLY A 224 9.01 0.97 19.71
N LEU A 225 9.89 1.32 18.79
CA LEU A 225 9.65 2.32 17.78
C LEU A 225 8.86 1.69 16.61
N LYS A 226 8.01 2.48 15.98
CA LYS A 226 7.40 2.09 14.70
C LYS A 226 8.45 2.19 13.62
N LEU A 227 8.72 1.08 12.96
CA LEU A 227 9.71 0.99 11.90
C LEU A 227 9.01 1.00 10.54
N TYR A 228 9.48 1.88 9.67
CA TYR A 228 9.06 1.96 8.28
C TYR A 228 10.27 1.76 7.36
N VAL A 229 10.11 0.94 6.33
CA VAL A 229 11.09 0.78 5.26
C VAL A 229 10.45 1.22 3.96
N GLN A 230 11.03 2.19 3.28
CA GLN A 230 10.46 2.79 2.06
C GLN A 230 8.96 3.20 2.23
N ARG A 231 8.63 3.78 3.38
CA ARG A 231 7.29 4.22 3.79
C ARG A 231 6.28 3.10 4.05
N VAL A 232 6.68 1.84 3.98
CA VAL A 232 5.86 0.69 4.35
C VAL A 232 6.08 0.39 5.83
N PHE A 233 5.02 0.24 6.60
CA PHE A 233 5.09 -0.18 8.00
C PHE A 233 5.62 -1.62 8.09
N ILE A 234 6.60 -1.84 8.94
CA ILE A 234 7.20 -3.16 9.16
C ILE A 234 6.80 -3.72 10.52
N MET A 235 7.01 -2.94 11.60
CA MET A 235 6.70 -3.35 12.97
C MET A 235 6.55 -2.13 13.89
N ASP A 236 5.92 -2.32 15.02
CA ASP A 236 5.72 -1.33 16.08
C ASP A 236 6.50 -1.64 17.37
N ASP A 237 7.36 -2.64 17.33
CA ASP A 237 8.14 -3.12 18.47
C ASP A 237 9.63 -3.27 18.10
N ALA A 238 10.20 -2.19 17.56
CA ALA A 238 11.60 -2.17 17.15
C ALA A 238 12.50 -1.77 18.35
N GLU A 239 12.47 -2.55 19.45
CA GLU A 239 13.24 -2.29 20.69
C GLU A 239 14.74 -2.19 20.47
N GLN A 240 15.27 -2.94 19.51
CA GLN A 240 16.69 -2.98 19.17
C GLN A 240 17.26 -1.65 18.67
N PHE A 241 16.40 -0.69 18.33
CA PHE A 241 16.80 0.67 17.96
C PHE A 241 16.77 1.66 19.12
N LEU A 242 16.33 1.21 20.31
CA LEU A 242 16.41 1.98 21.54
C LEU A 242 17.73 1.65 22.24
N PRO A 243 18.44 2.67 22.78
CA PRO A 243 19.70 2.45 23.49
C PRO A 243 19.51 1.72 24.83
#